data_ede863086ed8e30f4a60af82dcc311ec
#
_entry.id   ede863086ed8e30f4a60af82dcc311ec
#
_cell.length_a   1.000
_cell.length_b   1.000
_cell.length_c   1.000
_cell.angle_alpha   90.00
_cell.angle_beta   90.00
_cell.angle_gamma   90.00
#
_symmetry.space_group_name_H-M   'P 1'
#
loop_
_entity.id
_entity.type
_entity.pdbx_description
1 polymer ?
#
loop_
_entity_poly.entity_id
_entity_poly.type
_entity_poly.pdbx_seq_one_letter_code
_entity_poly.pdbx_strand_id
1 'polypeptide(L)'
;SLPEGPVKEALKARLDQVTTSEVTVNDADSNGKPDSQDAAEAAAEAAVKAAEDAAQAGKDKKAEVEADGVVNPDEKSAVDGLNDVTTEKKGTATPLVDSLPEGPVKEALKARLDQVTTSEVTVNDADSNGKPDSQDAAEAAAEAAVKAAEDAAQAGKDKKAEVELPSTGEINTHLSLFGIIVLLISTLMYGSKKKED
;
A
#
# COMPACT_ATOMS: atom_id res chain seq x y z
N SER A 1 11.80 71.35 44.67
CA SER A 1 12.27 71.32 43.26
C SER A 1 13.64 72.01 43.21
N LEU A 2 14.54 71.46 42.39
CA LEU A 2 15.86 72.05 42.14
C LEU A 2 15.70 73.33 41.32
N PRO A 3 16.45 74.42 41.65
CA PRO A 3 16.48 75.63 40.83
C PRO A 3 17.02 75.28 39.42
N GLU A 4 16.60 76.09 38.42
CA GLU A 4 17.10 75.95 37.04
C GLU A 4 18.62 76.23 37.00
N GLY A 5 19.32 75.37 36.29
CA GLY A 5 20.77 75.46 36.17
C GLY A 5 21.44 74.10 35.76
N PRO A 6 22.74 74.10 35.53
CA PRO A 6 23.48 72.96 34.95
C PRO A 6 23.36 71.72 35.79
N VAL A 7 23.15 71.80 37.08
CA VAL A 7 22.97 70.60 37.95
C VAL A 7 21.65 69.90 37.64
N LYS A 8 20.56 70.74 37.54
CA LYS A 8 19.23 70.21 37.22
C LYS A 8 19.22 69.50 35.82
N GLU A 9 19.84 70.12 34.84
CA GLU A 9 19.94 69.63 33.51
C GLU A 9 20.78 68.32 33.45
N ALA A 10 21.89 68.23 34.15
CA ALA A 10 22.70 67.02 34.24
C ALA A 10 21.98 65.89 34.93
N LEU A 11 21.19 66.16 36.00
CA LEU A 11 20.38 65.14 36.65
C LEU A 11 19.23 64.69 35.80
N LYS A 12 18.59 65.58 35.03
CA LYS A 12 17.55 65.24 34.07
C LYS A 12 18.10 64.36 32.98
N ALA A 13 19.24 64.73 32.39
CA ALA A 13 19.90 63.91 31.35
C ALA A 13 20.27 62.50 31.87
N ARG A 14 20.70 62.34 33.10
CA ARG A 14 20.93 61.06 33.76
C ARG A 14 19.65 60.28 33.99
N LEU A 15 18.58 60.90 34.36
CA LEU A 15 17.27 60.30 34.60
C LEU A 15 16.68 59.79 33.27
N ASP A 16 16.84 60.55 32.18
CA ASP A 16 16.38 60.18 30.85
C ASP A 16 17.13 58.94 30.29
N GLN A 17 18.30 58.62 30.83
CA GLN A 17 19.06 57.41 30.50
C GLN A 17 18.65 56.20 31.33
N VAL A 18 17.82 56.36 32.33
CA VAL A 18 17.29 55.25 33.13
C VAL A 18 16.20 54.57 32.32
N THR A 19 16.53 53.43 31.77
CA THR A 19 15.59 52.57 31.05
C THR A 19 15.25 51.35 31.86
N THR A 20 14.03 50.90 31.75
CA THR A 20 13.60 49.61 32.29
C THR A 20 13.95 48.50 31.32
N SER A 21 14.51 47.40 31.83
CA SER A 21 14.67 46.19 31.05
C SER A 21 13.38 45.36 31.14
N GLU A 22 12.78 45.13 29.99
CA GLU A 22 11.66 44.20 29.90
C GLU A 22 12.18 42.78 29.75
N VAL A 23 11.66 41.88 30.56
CA VAL A 23 11.90 40.44 30.42
C VAL A 23 10.63 39.80 29.91
N THR A 24 10.72 39.17 28.73
CA THR A 24 9.61 38.44 28.16
C THR A 24 9.62 37.01 28.70
N VAL A 25 8.50 36.55 29.22
CA VAL A 25 8.32 35.14 29.59
C VAL A 25 8.24 34.33 28.27
N ASN A 26 9.09 33.33 28.13
CA ASN A 26 9.15 32.44 27.00
C ASN A 26 8.96 30.96 27.38
N ASP A 27 8.62 30.69 28.62
CA ASP A 27 8.31 29.38 29.21
C ASP A 27 7.11 29.64 30.17
N ALA A 28 5.91 29.70 29.58
CA ALA A 28 4.70 30.09 30.30
C ALA A 28 4.17 28.99 31.22
N ASP A 29 4.41 27.73 30.86
CA ASP A 29 4.01 26.56 31.64
C ASP A 29 5.09 26.08 32.64
N SER A 30 6.25 26.70 32.61
CA SER A 30 7.38 26.45 33.55
C SER A 30 7.90 24.98 33.46
N ASN A 31 7.86 24.41 32.26
CA ASN A 31 8.37 23.02 32.01
C ASN A 31 9.89 22.99 31.76
N GLY A 32 10.55 24.13 31.69
CA GLY A 32 11.98 24.28 31.44
C GLY A 32 12.35 24.33 29.97
N LYS A 33 11.37 24.46 29.07
CA LYS A 33 11.55 24.64 27.63
C LYS A 33 10.90 25.96 27.20
N PRO A 34 11.42 26.59 26.13
CA PRO A 34 10.70 27.72 25.52
C PRO A 34 9.37 27.26 24.89
N ASP A 35 8.30 28.05 25.02
CA ASP A 35 6.99 27.81 24.40
C ASP A 35 7.09 27.52 22.87
N SER A 36 8.07 28.14 22.19
CA SER A 36 8.34 27.91 20.77
C SER A 36 8.84 26.48 20.49
N GLN A 37 9.58 25.90 21.42
CA GLN A 37 10.03 24.51 21.31
C GLN A 37 8.87 23.54 21.52
N ASP A 38 8.03 23.79 22.52
CA ASP A 38 6.84 22.97 22.77
C ASP A 38 5.88 22.98 21.57
N ALA A 39 5.67 24.16 20.97
CA ALA A 39 4.88 24.28 19.75
C ALA A 39 5.51 23.52 18.57
N ALA A 40 6.82 23.52 18.42
CA ALA A 40 7.51 22.78 17.37
C ALA A 40 7.44 21.26 17.61
N GLU A 41 7.62 20.80 18.84
CA GLU A 41 7.47 19.39 19.22
C GLU A 41 6.03 18.91 18.97
N ALA A 42 5.01 19.69 19.34
CA ALA A 42 3.61 19.36 19.10
C ALA A 42 3.27 19.30 17.59
N ALA A 43 3.83 20.21 16.80
CA ALA A 43 3.63 20.23 15.35
C ALA A 43 4.28 18.99 14.68
N ALA A 44 5.49 18.63 15.11
CA ALA A 44 6.18 17.44 14.63
C ALA A 44 5.44 16.15 15.00
N GLU A 45 4.97 16.05 16.26
CA GLU A 45 4.16 14.92 16.75
C GLU A 45 2.87 14.75 15.91
N ALA A 46 2.14 15.84 15.67
CA ALA A 46 0.93 15.81 14.85
C ALA A 46 1.20 15.38 13.42
N ALA A 47 2.31 15.81 12.84
CA ALA A 47 2.70 15.45 11.49
C ALA A 47 3.12 13.96 11.37
N VAL A 48 3.88 13.45 12.36
CA VAL A 48 4.24 12.02 12.43
C VAL A 48 2.99 11.17 12.57
N LYS A 49 2.08 11.55 13.48
CA LYS A 49 0.80 10.86 13.63
C LYS A 49 -0.01 10.84 12.33
N ALA A 50 -0.07 11.93 11.60
CA ALA A 50 -0.77 11.98 10.31
C ALA A 50 -0.14 11.03 9.26
N ALA A 51 1.17 10.85 9.29
CA ALA A 51 1.86 9.87 8.43
C ALA A 51 1.58 8.42 8.85
N GLU A 52 1.54 8.15 10.16
CA GLU A 52 1.17 6.83 10.71
C GLU A 52 -0.28 6.47 10.36
N ASP A 53 -1.22 7.41 10.54
CA ASP A 53 -2.63 7.21 10.22
C ASP A 53 -2.83 6.94 8.72
N ALA A 54 -2.09 7.64 7.84
CA ALA A 54 -2.12 7.40 6.40
C ALA A 54 -1.57 6.01 6.04
N ALA A 55 -0.45 5.59 6.64
CA ALA A 55 0.12 4.26 6.43
C ALA A 55 -0.83 3.15 6.93
N GLN A 56 -1.52 3.39 8.05
CA GLN A 56 -2.52 2.44 8.55
C GLN A 56 -3.69 2.31 7.58
N ALA A 57 -4.20 3.42 7.04
CA ALA A 57 -5.26 3.38 6.02
C ALA A 57 -4.84 2.59 4.77
N GLY A 58 -3.58 2.71 4.34
CA GLY A 58 -3.02 1.90 3.25
C GLY A 58 -2.99 0.39 3.57
N LYS A 59 -2.61 0.03 4.80
CA LYS A 59 -2.62 -1.37 5.27
C LYS A 59 -4.04 -1.94 5.35
N ASP A 60 -4.98 -1.15 5.87
CA ASP A 60 -6.38 -1.58 5.98
C ASP A 60 -7.00 -1.78 4.59
N LYS A 61 -6.71 -0.87 3.65
CA LYS A 61 -7.17 -1.00 2.26
C LYS A 61 -6.53 -2.21 1.57
N LYS A 62 -5.25 -2.46 1.78
CA LYS A 62 -4.59 -3.68 1.30
C LYS A 62 -5.32 -4.93 1.80
N ALA A 63 -5.58 -5.02 3.10
CA ALA A 63 -6.29 -6.17 3.68
C ALA A 63 -7.71 -6.33 3.12
N GLU A 64 -8.39 -5.23 2.84
CA GLU A 64 -9.72 -5.23 2.22
C GLU A 64 -9.68 -5.81 0.80
N VAL A 65 -8.77 -5.30 -0.06
CA VAL A 65 -8.71 -5.71 -1.48
C VAL A 65 -8.13 -7.12 -1.67
N GLU A 66 -7.37 -7.63 -0.72
CA GLU A 66 -6.84 -9.00 -0.76
C GLU A 66 -7.77 -10.03 -0.10
N ALA A 67 -8.90 -9.61 0.49
CA ALA A 67 -9.75 -10.47 1.32
C ALA A 67 -10.41 -11.61 0.55
N ASP A 68 -10.73 -11.44 -0.71
CA ASP A 68 -11.32 -12.48 -1.58
C ASP A 68 -10.27 -13.22 -2.43
N GLY A 69 -9.00 -12.82 -2.36
CA GLY A 69 -7.90 -13.41 -3.12
C GLY A 69 -7.82 -12.94 -4.58
N VAL A 70 -8.63 -11.95 -4.96
CA VAL A 70 -8.70 -11.38 -6.32
C VAL A 70 -8.41 -9.90 -6.24
N VAL A 71 -7.35 -9.44 -6.91
CA VAL A 71 -6.96 -8.02 -6.93
C VAL A 71 -6.95 -7.53 -8.37
N ASN A 72 -7.86 -6.61 -8.68
CA ASN A 72 -7.96 -5.98 -9.97
C ASN A 72 -7.18 -4.64 -10.04
N PRO A 73 -7.02 -4.03 -11.23
CA PRO A 73 -6.29 -2.77 -11.40
C PRO A 73 -6.87 -1.59 -10.62
N ASP A 74 -8.20 -1.51 -10.44
CA ASP A 74 -8.85 -0.42 -9.71
C ASP A 74 -8.56 -0.51 -8.22
N GLU A 75 -8.58 -1.71 -7.67
CA GLU A 75 -8.22 -1.99 -6.27
C GLU A 75 -6.75 -1.66 -5.99
N LYS A 76 -5.85 -2.07 -6.90
CA LYS A 76 -4.45 -1.65 -6.81
C LYS A 76 -4.31 -0.13 -6.83
N SER A 77 -5.01 0.55 -7.73
CA SER A 77 -4.99 2.02 -7.83
C SER A 77 -5.48 2.69 -6.54
N ALA A 78 -6.48 2.11 -5.87
CA ALA A 78 -6.96 2.63 -4.58
C ALA A 78 -5.90 2.52 -3.48
N VAL A 79 -5.12 1.42 -3.42
CA VAL A 79 -4.00 1.26 -2.49
C VAL A 79 -2.86 2.21 -2.83
N ASP A 80 -2.51 2.32 -4.12
CA ASP A 80 -1.46 3.24 -4.59
C ASP A 80 -1.78 4.70 -4.24
N GLY A 81 -3.03 5.12 -4.36
CA GLY A 81 -3.46 6.46 -3.94
C GLY A 81 -3.25 6.73 -2.44
N LEU A 82 -3.45 5.73 -1.57
CA LEU A 82 -3.15 5.86 -0.14
C LEU A 82 -1.65 5.83 0.15
N ASN A 83 -0.86 5.13 -0.66
CA ASN A 83 0.59 5.15 -0.61
C ASN A 83 1.15 6.54 -0.94
N ASP A 84 0.56 7.22 -1.94
CA ASP A 84 0.92 8.60 -2.31
C ASP A 84 0.64 9.55 -1.14
N VAL A 85 -0.53 9.43 -0.48
CA VAL A 85 -0.87 10.21 0.73
C VAL A 85 0.13 9.91 1.86
N THR A 86 0.49 8.64 2.09
CA THR A 86 1.48 8.26 3.10
C THR A 86 2.84 8.92 2.83
N THR A 87 3.28 8.89 1.58
CA THR A 87 4.54 9.49 1.14
C THR A 87 4.52 11.01 1.32
N GLU A 88 3.42 11.68 0.97
CA GLU A 88 3.22 13.13 1.20
C GLU A 88 3.29 13.48 2.68
N LYS A 89 2.56 12.76 3.54
CA LYS A 89 2.54 13.02 4.98
C LYS A 89 3.90 12.77 5.63
N LYS A 90 4.59 11.70 5.23
CA LYS A 90 5.96 11.42 5.65
C LYS A 90 6.92 12.53 5.23
N GLY A 91 6.81 13.01 3.98
CA GLY A 91 7.58 14.13 3.46
C GLY A 91 7.33 15.44 4.20
N THR A 92 6.10 15.67 4.69
CA THR A 92 5.76 16.84 5.53
C THR A 92 6.32 16.70 6.94
N ALA A 93 6.27 15.52 7.54
CA ALA A 93 6.74 15.26 8.90
C ALA A 93 8.27 15.33 9.03
N THR A 94 9.00 14.83 8.03
CA THR A 94 10.46 14.74 8.07
C THR A 94 11.14 16.06 8.43
N PRO A 95 10.90 17.19 7.73
CA PRO A 95 11.58 18.45 8.05
C PRO A 95 11.17 19.02 9.41
N LEU A 96 9.95 18.76 9.88
CA LEU A 96 9.50 19.19 11.21
C LEU A 96 10.28 18.45 12.30
N VAL A 97 10.43 17.13 12.17
CA VAL A 97 11.22 16.33 13.11
C VAL A 97 12.70 16.68 13.04
N ASP A 98 13.26 16.88 11.85
CA ASP A 98 14.66 17.23 11.69
C ASP A 98 15.01 18.59 12.27
N SER A 99 14.06 19.54 12.30
CA SER A 99 14.25 20.87 12.87
C SER A 99 14.21 20.91 14.40
N LEU A 100 13.76 19.86 15.07
CA LEU A 100 13.75 19.78 16.52
C LEU A 100 15.17 19.76 17.09
N PRO A 101 15.37 20.31 18.32
CA PRO A 101 16.60 20.15 19.05
C PRO A 101 16.95 18.67 19.26
N GLU A 102 18.25 18.34 19.30
CA GLU A 102 18.70 17.00 19.61
C GLU A 102 18.22 16.57 21.00
N GLY A 103 17.66 15.37 21.09
CA GLY A 103 17.14 14.84 22.34
C GLY A 103 16.11 13.71 22.15
N PRO A 104 15.60 13.19 23.26
CA PRO A 104 14.78 11.97 23.25
C PRO A 104 13.46 12.14 22.45
N VAL A 105 12.88 13.35 22.39
CA VAL A 105 11.66 13.63 21.61
C VAL A 105 11.95 13.48 20.13
N LYS A 106 13.02 14.13 19.61
CA LYS A 106 13.44 14.02 18.21
C LYS A 106 13.74 12.58 17.83
N GLU A 107 14.51 11.88 18.66
CA GLU A 107 14.87 10.47 18.40
C GLU A 107 13.63 9.57 18.37
N ALA A 108 12.68 9.74 19.28
CA ALA A 108 11.45 8.97 19.32
C ALA A 108 10.57 9.22 18.09
N LEU A 109 10.40 10.48 17.67
CA LEU A 109 9.63 10.84 16.48
C LEU A 109 10.30 10.32 15.21
N LYS A 110 11.61 10.39 15.12
CA LYS A 110 12.38 9.84 14.00
C LYS A 110 12.21 8.33 13.89
N ALA A 111 12.32 7.60 15.00
CA ALA A 111 12.11 6.15 15.03
C ALA A 111 10.68 5.74 14.61
N ARG A 112 9.67 6.51 14.99
CA ARG A 112 8.29 6.29 14.55
C ARG A 112 8.12 6.58 13.06
N LEU A 113 8.68 7.68 12.57
CA LEU A 113 8.62 8.06 11.16
C LEU A 113 9.33 7.04 10.25
N ASP A 114 10.40 6.42 10.72
CA ASP A 114 11.11 5.35 9.99
C ASP A 114 10.26 4.09 9.82
N GLN A 115 9.29 3.84 10.73
CA GLN A 115 8.36 2.72 10.64
C GLN A 115 7.17 2.99 9.71
N VAL A 116 6.99 4.24 9.27
CA VAL A 116 5.96 4.60 8.29
C VAL A 116 6.36 4.08 6.91
N THR A 117 5.63 3.08 6.41
CA THR A 117 5.86 2.43 5.13
C THR A 117 4.59 2.36 4.31
N THR A 118 4.72 2.29 3.00
CA THR A 118 3.64 2.04 2.04
C THR A 118 3.26 0.56 2.00
N SER A 119 2.11 0.26 1.41
CA SER A 119 1.57 -1.09 1.25
C SER A 119 1.66 -1.52 -0.21
N GLU A 120 2.18 -2.72 -0.46
CA GLU A 120 2.28 -3.29 -1.80
C GLU A 120 1.15 -4.29 -2.04
N VAL A 121 0.49 -4.19 -3.20
CA VAL A 121 -0.47 -5.19 -3.71
C VAL A 121 -0.13 -5.54 -5.15
N THR A 122 -0.41 -6.78 -5.53
CA THR A 122 -0.16 -7.29 -6.88
C THR A 122 -1.49 -7.60 -7.55
N VAL A 123 -1.71 -7.06 -8.74
CA VAL A 123 -2.86 -7.41 -9.58
C VAL A 123 -2.73 -8.86 -10.01
N ASN A 124 -3.78 -9.62 -9.83
CA ASN A 124 -3.91 -11.00 -10.30
C ASN A 124 -5.21 -11.26 -11.09
N ASP A 125 -6.01 -10.23 -11.31
CA ASP A 125 -7.20 -10.18 -12.15
C ASP A 125 -7.09 -8.94 -13.07
N ALA A 126 -6.32 -9.08 -14.15
CA ALA A 126 -5.97 -7.94 -15.01
C ALA A 126 -7.14 -7.45 -15.87
N ASP A 127 -8.10 -8.32 -16.18
CA ASP A 127 -9.28 -7.99 -16.98
C ASP A 127 -10.52 -7.66 -16.13
N SER A 128 -10.39 -7.70 -14.80
CA SER A 128 -11.44 -7.35 -13.82
C SER A 128 -12.71 -8.19 -13.98
N ASN A 129 -12.57 -9.48 -14.31
CA ASN A 129 -13.69 -10.39 -14.46
C ASN A 129 -14.12 -11.07 -13.12
N GLY A 130 -13.40 -10.81 -12.04
CA GLY A 130 -13.64 -11.37 -10.71
C GLY A 130 -13.01 -12.75 -10.49
N LYS A 131 -12.07 -13.14 -11.35
CA LYS A 131 -11.28 -14.37 -11.23
C LYS A 131 -9.79 -14.05 -11.36
N PRO A 132 -8.90 -14.79 -10.68
CA PRO A 132 -7.48 -14.67 -10.96
C PRO A 132 -7.12 -15.07 -12.40
N ASP A 133 -6.24 -14.32 -13.05
CA ASP A 133 -5.74 -14.61 -14.42
C ASP A 133 -5.25 -16.04 -14.57
N SER A 134 -4.72 -16.66 -13.51
CA SER A 134 -4.29 -18.04 -13.49
C SER A 134 -5.46 -19.03 -13.65
N GLN A 135 -6.64 -18.66 -13.14
CA GLN A 135 -7.85 -19.47 -13.31
C GLN A 135 -8.37 -19.35 -14.74
N ASP A 136 -8.41 -18.15 -15.30
CA ASP A 136 -8.82 -17.92 -16.69
C ASP A 136 -7.92 -18.67 -17.67
N ALA A 137 -6.62 -18.63 -17.44
CA ALA A 137 -5.66 -19.40 -18.25
C ALA A 137 -5.89 -20.90 -18.14
N ALA A 138 -6.24 -21.41 -16.97
CA ALA A 138 -6.55 -22.83 -16.77
C ALA A 138 -7.87 -23.22 -17.44
N GLU A 139 -8.90 -22.38 -17.33
CA GLU A 139 -10.18 -22.58 -18.00
C GLU A 139 -10.03 -22.57 -19.52
N ALA A 140 -9.30 -21.61 -20.09
CA ALA A 140 -9.00 -21.54 -21.52
C ALA A 140 -8.20 -22.76 -22.02
N ALA A 141 -7.23 -23.24 -21.24
CA ALA A 141 -6.48 -24.43 -21.57
C ALA A 141 -7.35 -25.68 -21.54
N ALA A 142 -8.26 -25.79 -20.59
CA ALA A 142 -9.21 -26.92 -20.52
C ALA A 142 -10.18 -26.89 -21.69
N GLU A 143 -10.72 -25.75 -22.05
CA GLU A 143 -11.60 -25.59 -23.21
C GLU A 143 -10.89 -25.95 -24.53
N ALA A 144 -9.66 -25.48 -24.70
CA ALA A 144 -8.84 -25.83 -25.87
C ALA A 144 -8.58 -27.33 -25.97
N ALA A 145 -8.35 -27.99 -24.82
CA ALA A 145 -8.15 -29.45 -24.80
C ALA A 145 -9.43 -30.23 -25.14
N VAL A 146 -10.58 -29.78 -24.64
CA VAL A 146 -11.89 -30.37 -24.97
C VAL A 146 -12.17 -30.20 -26.46
N LYS A 147 -11.99 -29.00 -27.00
CA LYS A 147 -12.18 -28.72 -28.41
C LYS A 147 -11.27 -29.59 -29.30
N ALA A 148 -10.00 -29.72 -28.95
CA ALA A 148 -9.08 -30.59 -29.70
C ALA A 148 -9.53 -32.05 -29.68
N ALA A 149 -10.08 -32.53 -28.58
CA ALA A 149 -10.63 -33.87 -28.47
C ALA A 149 -11.91 -34.06 -29.32
N GLU A 150 -12.78 -33.05 -29.34
CA GLU A 150 -13.98 -33.05 -30.20
C GLU A 150 -13.62 -33.04 -31.68
N ASP A 151 -12.67 -32.19 -32.10
CA ASP A 151 -12.17 -32.11 -33.47
C ASP A 151 -11.55 -33.44 -33.91
N ALA A 152 -10.76 -34.09 -33.05
CA ALA A 152 -10.17 -35.40 -33.31
C ALA A 152 -11.25 -36.51 -33.43
N ALA A 153 -12.26 -36.47 -32.57
CA ALA A 153 -13.38 -37.41 -32.65
C ALA A 153 -14.21 -37.23 -33.93
N GLN A 154 -14.42 -35.98 -34.35
CA GLN A 154 -15.12 -35.68 -35.59
C GLN A 154 -14.30 -36.15 -36.81
N ALA A 155 -13.00 -35.87 -36.84
CA ALA A 155 -12.11 -36.37 -37.93
C ALA A 155 -12.09 -37.90 -38.02
N GLY A 156 -12.20 -38.60 -36.88
CA GLY A 156 -12.34 -40.07 -36.84
C GLY A 156 -13.67 -40.54 -37.41
N LYS A 157 -14.76 -39.84 -37.17
CA LYS A 157 -16.08 -40.13 -37.74
C LYS A 157 -16.10 -39.90 -39.27
N ASP A 158 -15.50 -38.81 -39.73
CA ASP A 158 -15.45 -38.45 -41.15
C ASP A 158 -14.62 -39.48 -41.92
N LYS A 159 -13.49 -39.95 -41.41
CA LYS A 159 -12.69 -41.03 -41.99
C LYS A 159 -13.44 -42.38 -42.02
N LYS A 160 -14.24 -42.69 -41.00
CA LYS A 160 -15.08 -43.88 -40.99
C LYS A 160 -16.17 -43.85 -42.04
N ALA A 161 -16.72 -42.68 -42.34
CA ALA A 161 -17.72 -42.47 -43.38
C ALA A 161 -17.13 -42.60 -44.81
N GLU A 162 -15.84 -42.24 -44.97
CA GLU A 162 -15.13 -42.31 -46.25
C GLU A 162 -14.64 -43.72 -46.59
N VAL A 163 -14.40 -44.57 -45.57
CA VAL A 163 -13.99 -45.96 -45.72
C VAL A 163 -15.22 -46.87 -45.59
N GLU A 164 -15.96 -47.14 -46.66
CA GLU A 164 -16.88 -48.29 -46.75
C GLU A 164 -16.10 -49.60 -46.63
N LEU A 165 -15.88 -50.06 -45.39
CA LEU A 165 -15.32 -51.42 -45.17
C LEU A 165 -16.44 -52.43 -45.17
N PRO A 166 -16.25 -53.57 -45.85
CA PRO A 166 -17.19 -54.70 -45.78
C PRO A 166 -17.20 -55.21 -44.33
N SER A 167 -18.41 -55.38 -43.79
CA SER A 167 -18.69 -55.83 -42.46
C SER A 167 -18.02 -57.11 -42.02
N THR A 168 -16.92 -57.05 -41.30
CA THR A 168 -16.46 -58.14 -40.44
C THR A 168 -15.70 -57.57 -39.24
N GLY A 169 -16.29 -57.61 -38.06
CA GLY A 169 -15.60 -57.52 -36.78
C GLY A 169 -15.60 -56.09 -36.12
N GLU A 170 -16.57 -55.82 -35.28
CA GLU A 170 -16.57 -54.68 -34.37
C GLU A 170 -15.40 -54.79 -33.40
N ILE A 171 -14.43 -53.89 -33.54
CA ILE A 171 -13.48 -53.60 -32.45
C ILE A 171 -13.88 -52.28 -31.82
N ASN A 172 -14.29 -52.36 -30.56
CA ASN A 172 -14.74 -51.26 -29.72
C ASN A 172 -13.56 -50.32 -29.37
N THR A 173 -13.17 -49.42 -30.28
CA THR A 173 -12.12 -48.42 -30.07
C THR A 173 -12.62 -47.16 -29.31
N HIS A 174 -13.92 -47.10 -29.02
CA HIS A 174 -14.50 -45.95 -28.33
C HIS A 174 -14.15 -45.86 -26.83
N LEU A 175 -13.77 -46.96 -26.18
CA LEU A 175 -13.49 -46.95 -24.73
C LEU A 175 -12.12 -46.41 -24.37
N SER A 176 -11.16 -46.41 -25.30
CA SER A 176 -9.77 -45.95 -25.05
C SER A 176 -9.62 -44.44 -25.08
N LEU A 177 -10.40 -43.72 -25.90
CA LEU A 177 -10.27 -42.27 -26.05
C LEU A 177 -10.89 -41.53 -24.88
N PHE A 178 -12.03 -41.99 -24.36
CA PHE A 178 -12.66 -41.41 -23.14
C PHE A 178 -11.78 -41.59 -21.90
N GLY A 179 -11.06 -42.70 -21.78
CA GLY A 179 -10.14 -42.94 -20.66
C GLY A 179 -8.97 -41.97 -20.61
N ILE A 180 -8.43 -41.57 -21.77
CA ILE A 180 -7.30 -40.63 -21.87
C ILE A 180 -7.73 -39.21 -21.53
N ILE A 181 -8.94 -38.76 -21.93
CA ILE A 181 -9.46 -37.44 -21.68
C ILE A 181 -9.75 -37.25 -20.17
N VAL A 182 -10.35 -38.24 -19.52
CA VAL A 182 -10.63 -38.21 -18.08
C VAL A 182 -9.33 -38.17 -17.25
N LEU A 183 -8.29 -38.85 -17.72
CA LEU A 183 -6.97 -38.88 -17.05
C LEU A 183 -6.23 -37.53 -17.18
N LEU A 184 -6.35 -36.84 -18.33
CA LEU A 184 -5.77 -35.52 -18.54
C LEU A 184 -6.46 -34.44 -17.70
N ILE A 185 -7.79 -34.47 -17.62
CA ILE A 185 -8.55 -33.52 -16.80
C ILE A 185 -8.28 -33.70 -15.28
N SER A 186 -8.15 -34.95 -14.83
CA SER A 186 -7.87 -35.25 -13.42
C SER A 186 -6.46 -34.86 -13.00
N THR A 187 -5.46 -34.92 -13.90
CA THR A 187 -4.09 -34.47 -13.62
C THR A 187 -3.97 -32.94 -13.58
N LEU A 188 -4.74 -32.22 -14.42
CA LEU A 188 -4.78 -30.75 -14.38
C LEU A 188 -5.43 -30.24 -13.08
N MET A 189 -6.53 -30.85 -12.63
CA MET A 189 -7.21 -30.47 -11.37
C MET A 189 -6.42 -30.85 -10.11
N TYR A 190 -5.63 -31.93 -10.16
CA TYR A 190 -4.85 -32.37 -9.00
C TYR A 190 -3.52 -31.60 -8.85
N GLY A 191 -2.97 -31.08 -9.95
CA GLY A 191 -1.76 -30.25 -9.95
C GLY A 191 -1.96 -28.87 -9.35
N SER A 192 -3.18 -28.31 -9.42
CA SER A 192 -3.53 -27.00 -8.89
C SER A 192 -3.60 -26.96 -7.35
N LYS A 193 -3.95 -28.07 -6.70
CA LYS A 193 -4.08 -28.14 -5.23
C LYS A 193 -2.77 -28.34 -4.44
N LYS A 194 -1.62 -28.50 -5.11
CA LYS A 194 -0.34 -28.83 -4.46
C LYS A 194 0.64 -27.65 -4.35
N LYS A 195 0.18 -26.42 -4.52
CA LYS A 195 1.00 -25.19 -4.38
C LYS A 195 0.63 -24.34 -3.16
N GLU A 196 -0.24 -24.85 -2.28
CA GLU A 196 -0.60 -24.17 -1.00
C GLU A 196 -0.18 -25.06 0.19
N ASP A 197 1.14 -25.28 0.35
CA ASP A 197 1.80 -25.68 1.61
C ASP A 197 3.20 -25.08 1.65
#